data_ae94fa173f6f7c27a3e130bbc6c0477b
#
_entry.id   ae94fa173f6f7c27a3e130bbc6c0477b
#
_cell.length_a   1.000
_cell.length_b   1.000
_cell.length_c   1.000
_cell.angle_alpha   90.00
_cell.angle_beta   90.00
_cell.angle_gamma   90.00
#
_symmetry.space_group_name_H-M   'P 1'
#
loop_
_entity.id
_entity.type
_entity.pdbx_description
1 polymer ?
#
loop_
_entity_poly.entity_id
_entity_poly.type
_entity_poly.pdbx_seq_one_letter_code
_entity_poly.pdbx_strand_id
1 'polypeptide(L)'
;MIDNFSQGSMKQMYDLCLKATYNIEIGNKSYKPGEVIAFFDKIQVMGLNEIASHISARGGKDNRRLVTWDITKELNLTFSQGIFSPKTFSLFNNTRMIEQDSNDPIGITQRECVESNESGQVILKHTPARDLYVYDVDGNDVEYTIEGDVLQIESPYKDLIVTYEFDYVNKHLIYKIGQKYFSMPIALEGRTSLKDDTTGQIVTGIIKIPKLKLMSDLSMTLGDNANPVSSTFRAIGIPVKNGRDAYVAEYVFLDNNIDSDF
;
A
#
# COMPACT_ATOMS: atom_id res chain seq x y z
N MET A 1 -34.87 13.89 -12.73
CA MET A 1 -34.91 12.63 -11.96
C MET A 1 -34.14 12.77 -10.64
N ILE A 2 -33.00 13.41 -10.60
CA ILE A 2 -32.24 13.69 -9.36
C ILE A 2 -33.04 14.57 -8.37
N ASP A 3 -33.88 15.47 -8.86
CA ASP A 3 -34.70 16.36 -8.02
C ASP A 3 -35.71 15.63 -7.11
N ASN A 4 -36.00 14.37 -7.39
CA ASN A 4 -36.89 13.55 -6.58
C ASN A 4 -36.17 12.58 -5.64
N PHE A 5 -34.82 12.63 -5.60
CA PHE A 5 -34.01 11.79 -4.73
C PHE A 5 -34.05 12.36 -3.30
N SER A 6 -34.93 11.84 -2.49
CA SER A 6 -35.20 12.37 -1.14
C SER A 6 -34.32 11.79 -0.06
N GLN A 7 -34.06 10.51 -0.10
CA GLN A 7 -33.22 9.76 0.84
C GLN A 7 -32.63 8.54 0.13
N GLY A 8 -31.37 8.28 0.38
CA GLY A 8 -30.73 7.12 -0.21
C GLY A 8 -29.52 6.63 0.56
N SER A 9 -29.20 5.38 0.39
CA SER A 9 -28.02 4.76 0.96
C SER A 9 -26.91 4.65 -0.06
N MET A 10 -25.70 5.04 0.38
CA MET A 10 -24.48 4.89 -0.40
C MET A 10 -23.91 3.50 -0.21
N LYS A 11 -23.71 2.77 -1.31
CA LYS A 11 -23.00 1.50 -1.30
C LYS A 11 -21.49 1.75 -1.25
N GLN A 12 -20.70 0.72 -1.10
CA GLN A 12 -19.24 0.83 -1.13
C GLN A 12 -18.74 1.56 -2.38
N MET A 13 -17.60 2.24 -2.25
CA MET A 13 -16.91 2.80 -3.40
C MET A 13 -16.22 1.69 -4.20
N TYR A 14 -16.28 1.80 -5.50
CA TYR A 14 -15.61 0.93 -6.45
C TYR A 14 -14.89 1.79 -7.50
N ASP A 15 -13.97 1.21 -8.27
CA ASP A 15 -13.25 1.89 -9.34
C ASP A 15 -12.52 3.17 -8.88
N LEU A 16 -11.59 3.01 -7.94
CA LEU A 16 -10.76 4.14 -7.52
C LEU A 16 -9.61 4.38 -8.49
N CYS A 17 -9.59 5.55 -9.08
CA CYS A 17 -8.58 5.99 -10.03
C CYS A 17 -7.71 7.09 -9.41
N LEU A 18 -6.38 6.89 -9.43
CA LEU A 18 -5.41 7.90 -9.05
C LEU A 18 -4.77 8.50 -10.29
N LYS A 19 -4.75 9.84 -10.38
CA LYS A 19 -4.23 10.59 -11.54
C LYS A 19 -3.10 11.53 -11.13
N ALA A 20 -2.15 11.74 -12.02
CA ALA A 20 -1.09 12.72 -11.83
C ALA A 20 -1.66 14.15 -11.85
N THR A 21 -1.20 15.02 -10.94
CA THR A 21 -1.57 16.44 -10.91
C THR A 21 -0.52 17.31 -11.60
N TYR A 22 0.70 16.82 -11.76
CA TYR A 22 1.81 17.42 -12.49
C TYR A 22 2.70 16.30 -13.04
N ASN A 23 3.81 16.64 -13.72
CA ASN A 23 4.77 15.63 -14.17
C ASN A 23 5.37 14.92 -12.98
N ILE A 24 5.19 13.62 -12.87
CA ILE A 24 5.62 12.79 -11.75
C ILE A 24 6.26 11.50 -12.27
N GLU A 25 7.32 11.07 -11.62
CA GLU A 25 7.93 9.76 -11.85
C GLU A 25 7.56 8.81 -10.72
N ILE A 26 7.06 7.62 -11.07
CA ILE A 26 6.73 6.56 -10.13
C ILE A 26 7.31 5.25 -10.64
N GLY A 27 8.17 4.64 -9.84
CA GLY A 27 8.98 3.53 -10.31
C GLY A 27 9.89 3.99 -11.46
N ASN A 28 9.76 3.32 -12.61
CA ASN A 28 10.54 3.63 -13.83
C ASN A 28 9.68 4.31 -14.91
N LYS A 29 8.52 4.88 -14.56
CA LYS A 29 7.60 5.49 -15.51
C LYS A 29 7.28 6.93 -15.14
N SER A 30 7.33 7.82 -16.14
CA SER A 30 6.90 9.22 -16.04
C SER A 30 5.42 9.34 -16.42
N TYR A 31 4.68 10.17 -15.70
CA TYR A 31 3.27 10.48 -15.91
C TYR A 31 3.09 11.98 -16.08
N LYS A 32 2.25 12.37 -17.04
CA LYS A 32 1.84 13.77 -17.24
C LYS A 32 0.57 14.09 -16.44
N PRO A 33 0.27 15.38 -16.19
CA PRO A 33 -0.96 15.79 -15.53
C PRO A 33 -2.20 15.18 -16.23
N GLY A 34 -3.10 14.61 -15.45
CA GLY A 34 -4.31 13.93 -15.91
C GLY A 34 -4.13 12.45 -16.28
N GLU A 35 -2.90 11.96 -16.43
CA GLU A 35 -2.67 10.54 -16.71
C GLU A 35 -2.95 9.67 -15.48
N VAL A 36 -3.55 8.49 -15.72
CA VAL A 36 -3.84 7.50 -14.69
C VAL A 36 -2.56 6.83 -14.22
N ILE A 37 -2.30 6.98 -12.93
CA ILE A 37 -1.16 6.35 -12.25
C ILE A 37 -1.51 4.94 -11.81
N ALA A 38 -2.65 4.80 -11.13
CA ALA A 38 -3.13 3.55 -10.59
C ALA A 38 -4.65 3.48 -10.65
N PHE A 39 -5.16 2.28 -10.80
CA PHE A 39 -6.57 1.96 -10.77
C PHE A 39 -6.79 0.82 -9.80
N PHE A 40 -7.74 0.97 -8.88
CA PHE A 40 -8.07 -0.01 -7.86
C PHE A 40 -9.52 -0.46 -8.03
N ASP A 41 -9.69 -1.65 -8.54
CA ASP A 41 -10.97 -2.32 -8.79
C ASP A 41 -11.44 -3.20 -7.61
N LYS A 42 -10.53 -3.47 -6.64
CA LYS A 42 -10.76 -4.40 -5.51
C LYS A 42 -10.57 -3.72 -4.16
N ILE A 43 -11.25 -2.59 -3.98
CA ILE A 43 -11.27 -1.89 -2.70
C ILE A 43 -12.18 -2.66 -1.74
N GLN A 44 -11.66 -3.01 -0.57
CA GLN A 44 -12.40 -3.72 0.47
C GLN A 44 -13.15 -2.76 1.39
N VAL A 45 -12.48 -1.70 1.82
CA VAL A 45 -13.04 -0.69 2.71
C VAL A 45 -12.55 0.67 2.27
N MET A 46 -13.45 1.65 2.26
CA MET A 46 -13.10 3.04 2.09
C MET A 46 -13.84 3.89 3.12
N GLY A 47 -13.10 4.74 3.80
CA GLY A 47 -13.62 5.73 4.75
C GLY A 47 -13.29 7.14 4.27
N LEU A 48 -14.28 7.99 4.25
CA LEU A 48 -14.18 9.43 4.06
C LEU A 48 -14.59 10.12 5.35
N ASN A 49 -13.72 10.91 5.93
CA ASN A 49 -13.97 11.62 7.17
C ASN A 49 -13.65 13.10 7.01
N GLU A 50 -14.69 13.94 7.12
CA GLU A 50 -14.53 15.37 7.17
C GLU A 50 -14.36 15.81 8.62
N ILE A 51 -13.27 16.52 8.90
CA ILE A 51 -12.97 17.08 10.21
C ILE A 51 -13.01 18.60 10.11
N ALA A 52 -13.91 19.23 10.87
CA ALA A 52 -13.94 20.68 11.01
C ALA A 52 -13.24 21.09 12.30
N SER A 53 -12.34 22.07 12.20
CA SER A 53 -11.78 22.75 13.37
C SER A 53 -12.57 24.02 13.66
N HIS A 54 -12.80 24.29 14.94
CA HIS A 54 -13.54 25.47 15.37
C HIS A 54 -12.91 26.12 16.60
N ILE A 55 -13.06 27.41 16.68
CA ILE A 55 -12.65 28.21 17.84
C ILE A 55 -13.91 28.80 18.52
N SER A 56 -13.92 28.82 19.83
CA SER A 56 -15.05 29.35 20.57
C SER A 56 -14.62 30.50 21.50
N ALA A 57 -15.31 31.62 21.41
CA ALA A 57 -15.23 32.64 22.46
C ALA A 57 -16.03 32.17 23.67
N ARG A 58 -15.48 32.38 24.85
CA ARG A 58 -16.10 32.07 26.12
C ARG A 58 -16.11 33.33 26.98
N GLY A 59 -17.09 33.49 27.86
CA GLY A 59 -17.19 34.65 28.75
C GLY A 59 -18.38 34.57 29.68
N GLY A 60 -18.49 35.57 30.54
CA GLY A 60 -19.53 35.63 31.57
C GLY A 60 -19.18 34.90 32.86
N LYS A 61 -20.09 34.94 33.85
CA LYS A 61 -19.87 34.41 35.20
C LYS A 61 -19.48 32.93 35.23
N ASP A 62 -20.01 32.12 34.30
CA ASP A 62 -19.78 30.66 34.24
C ASP A 62 -18.90 30.25 33.09
N ASN A 63 -18.12 31.17 32.49
CA ASN A 63 -17.25 30.92 31.32
C ASN A 63 -17.96 30.16 30.18
N ARG A 64 -19.23 30.53 29.91
CA ARG A 64 -20.09 29.89 28.91
C ARG A 64 -19.54 30.13 27.50
N ARG A 65 -19.77 29.14 26.59
CA ARG A 65 -19.50 29.33 25.17
C ARG A 65 -20.50 30.37 24.59
N LEU A 66 -19.96 31.46 24.06
CA LEU A 66 -20.75 32.57 23.53
C LEU A 66 -20.91 32.45 22.01
N VAL A 67 -19.82 32.25 21.29
CA VAL A 67 -19.78 32.15 19.83
C VAL A 67 -18.77 31.07 19.43
N THR A 68 -19.07 30.37 18.38
CA THR A 68 -18.15 29.38 17.74
C THR A 68 -17.96 29.78 16.29
N TRP A 69 -16.72 29.79 15.83
CA TRP A 69 -16.33 29.96 14.42
C TRP A 69 -15.69 28.71 13.89
N ASP A 70 -16.11 28.27 12.71
CA ASP A 70 -15.44 27.23 11.95
C ASP A 70 -14.25 27.86 11.24
N ILE A 71 -13.07 27.22 11.36
CA ILE A 71 -11.81 27.75 10.84
C ILE A 71 -11.39 26.99 9.59
N THR A 72 -11.31 25.67 9.69
CA THR A 72 -10.84 24.82 8.60
C THR A 72 -11.68 23.56 8.50
N LYS A 73 -11.75 23.01 7.28
CA LYS A 73 -12.23 21.66 7.02
C LYS A 73 -11.10 20.84 6.42
N GLU A 74 -10.89 19.65 6.92
CA GLU A 74 -9.95 18.67 6.42
C GLU A 74 -10.72 17.43 5.97
N LEU A 75 -10.33 16.86 4.85
CA LEU A 75 -10.85 15.61 4.34
C LEU A 75 -9.80 14.53 4.51
N ASN A 76 -10.07 13.58 5.36
CA ASN A 76 -9.24 12.39 5.55
C ASN A 76 -9.85 11.20 4.81
N LEU A 77 -9.02 10.53 4.03
CA LEU A 77 -9.38 9.35 3.28
C LEU A 77 -8.60 8.16 3.82
N THR A 78 -9.29 7.05 4.00
CA THR A 78 -8.69 5.76 4.31
C THR A 78 -9.27 4.72 3.38
N PHE A 79 -8.44 3.92 2.74
CA PHE A 79 -8.91 2.79 1.95
C PHE A 79 -8.00 1.57 2.14
N SER A 80 -8.58 0.39 2.01
CA SER A 80 -7.86 -0.87 2.07
C SER A 80 -8.11 -1.69 0.82
N GLN A 81 -7.10 -2.42 0.40
CA GLN A 81 -7.17 -3.35 -0.72
C GLN A 81 -6.51 -4.68 -0.36
N GLY A 82 -7.04 -5.76 -0.92
CA GLY A 82 -6.50 -7.12 -0.73
C GLY A 82 -5.38 -7.49 -1.70
N ILE A 83 -5.05 -6.63 -2.67
CA ILE A 83 -4.01 -6.88 -3.67
C ILE A 83 -2.95 -5.79 -3.57
N PHE A 84 -1.73 -6.22 -3.35
CA PHE A 84 -0.56 -5.34 -3.31
C PHE A 84 0.22 -5.44 -4.62
N SER A 85 0.68 -4.31 -5.15
CA SER A 85 1.58 -4.26 -6.29
C SER A 85 2.85 -3.47 -5.96
N PRO A 86 4.00 -3.84 -6.53
CA PRO A 86 5.23 -3.08 -6.39
C PRO A 86 5.09 -1.60 -6.79
N LYS A 87 4.25 -1.30 -7.79
CA LYS A 87 3.95 0.06 -8.23
C LYS A 87 3.22 0.87 -7.16
N THR A 88 2.28 0.25 -6.46
CA THR A 88 1.57 0.88 -5.33
C THR A 88 2.55 1.28 -4.24
N PHE A 89 3.52 0.41 -3.94
CA PHE A 89 4.58 0.69 -2.97
C PHE A 89 5.42 1.93 -3.37
N SER A 90 5.84 2.01 -4.65
CA SER A 90 6.55 3.17 -5.18
C SER A 90 5.74 4.47 -5.06
N LEU A 91 4.43 4.40 -5.32
CA LEU A 91 3.53 5.55 -5.25
C LEU A 91 3.47 6.14 -3.83
N PHE A 92 3.30 5.29 -2.81
CA PHE A 92 3.17 5.74 -1.42
C PHE A 92 4.47 6.26 -0.83
N ASN A 93 5.59 5.65 -1.19
CA ASN A 93 6.90 6.00 -0.64
C ASN A 93 7.71 6.92 -1.55
N ASN A 94 7.19 7.32 -2.71
CA ASN A 94 7.91 8.08 -3.74
C ASN A 94 9.30 7.47 -4.01
N THR A 95 9.36 6.15 -4.12
CA THR A 95 10.60 5.39 -4.22
C THR A 95 10.80 4.94 -5.64
N ARG A 96 12.00 5.08 -6.15
CA ARG A 96 12.39 4.48 -7.43
C ARG A 96 12.49 2.97 -7.29
N MET A 97 12.00 2.30 -8.29
CA MET A 97 12.21 0.88 -8.49
C MET A 97 13.58 0.69 -9.12
N ILE A 98 14.46 0.00 -8.41
CA ILE A 98 15.80 -0.36 -8.92
C ILE A 98 15.68 -1.77 -9.47
N GLU A 99 15.89 -1.92 -10.76
CA GLU A 99 15.93 -3.20 -11.44
C GLU A 99 17.39 -3.63 -11.54
N GLN A 100 17.73 -4.80 -11.02
CA GLN A 100 19.06 -5.38 -11.05
C GLN A 100 19.01 -6.78 -11.65
N ASP A 101 20.15 -7.26 -12.10
CA ASP A 101 20.34 -8.57 -12.73
C ASP A 101 21.63 -9.24 -12.26
N SER A 102 22.19 -10.12 -13.08
CA SER A 102 23.42 -10.85 -12.79
C SER A 102 24.66 -9.99 -12.57
N ASN A 103 24.65 -8.71 -13.01
CA ASN A 103 25.79 -7.82 -12.80
C ASN A 103 25.80 -7.20 -11.39
N ASP A 104 24.63 -7.18 -10.77
CA ASP A 104 24.42 -6.64 -9.42
C ASP A 104 23.66 -7.68 -8.57
N PRO A 105 24.27 -8.80 -8.18
CA PRO A 105 23.62 -9.86 -7.42
C PRO A 105 23.22 -9.35 -6.03
N ILE A 106 22.12 -9.91 -5.49
CA ILE A 106 21.68 -9.65 -4.13
C ILE A 106 21.92 -10.87 -3.24
N GLY A 107 22.54 -10.63 -2.08
CA GLY A 107 22.71 -11.66 -1.06
C GLY A 107 21.35 -12.01 -0.42
N ILE A 108 21.03 -13.30 -0.41
CA ILE A 108 19.81 -13.82 0.23
C ILE A 108 20.22 -14.86 1.27
N THR A 109 19.75 -14.66 2.51
CA THR A 109 19.95 -15.65 3.57
C THR A 109 19.01 -16.80 3.38
N GLN A 110 19.58 -18.01 3.28
CA GLN A 110 18.86 -19.27 3.20
C GLN A 110 19.09 -20.08 4.48
N ARG A 111 18.02 -20.72 4.95
CA ARG A 111 18.07 -21.69 6.03
C ARG A 111 17.52 -23.02 5.51
N GLU A 112 18.27 -24.09 5.70
CA GLU A 112 17.89 -25.45 5.32
C GLU A 112 18.00 -26.39 6.51
N CYS A 113 17.03 -27.30 6.61
CA CYS A 113 17.14 -28.48 7.47
C CYS A 113 17.49 -29.64 6.56
N VAL A 114 18.65 -30.22 6.76
CA VAL A 114 19.23 -31.21 5.86
C VAL A 114 19.81 -32.40 6.63
N GLU A 115 19.88 -33.55 5.95
CA GLU A 115 20.53 -34.74 6.48
C GLU A 115 21.83 -35.00 5.72
N SER A 116 22.86 -35.41 6.40
CA SER A 116 24.08 -35.89 5.74
C SER A 116 23.93 -37.33 5.29
N ASN A 117 24.61 -37.67 4.23
CA ASN A 117 24.77 -39.09 3.84
C ASN A 117 25.70 -39.83 4.80
N GLU A 118 25.88 -41.17 4.59
CA GLU A 118 26.74 -41.99 5.42
C GLU A 118 28.22 -41.54 5.41
N SER A 119 28.64 -40.80 4.40
CA SER A 119 30.00 -40.25 4.27
C SER A 119 30.11 -38.83 4.88
N GLY A 120 29.08 -38.32 5.54
CA GLY A 120 29.06 -36.98 6.13
C GLY A 120 28.89 -35.82 5.13
N GLN A 121 28.38 -36.10 3.91
CA GLN A 121 28.19 -35.07 2.88
C GLN A 121 26.74 -34.58 2.86
N VAL A 122 26.60 -33.27 2.67
CA VAL A 122 25.33 -32.57 2.43
C VAL A 122 25.44 -31.72 1.17
N ILE A 123 24.46 -31.81 0.29
CA ILE A 123 24.38 -30.96 -0.90
C ILE A 123 23.37 -29.84 -0.58
N LEU A 124 23.85 -28.60 -0.63
CA LEU A 124 23.02 -27.39 -0.40
C LEU A 124 22.29 -27.02 -1.69
N LYS A 125 21.15 -26.34 -1.56
CA LYS A 125 20.35 -25.86 -2.71
C LYS A 125 21.06 -24.79 -3.53
N HIS A 126 21.91 -24.02 -2.88
CA HIS A 126 22.67 -22.93 -3.50
C HIS A 126 24.09 -22.95 -2.98
N THR A 127 25.03 -22.50 -3.79
CA THR A 127 26.41 -22.30 -3.37
C THR A 127 26.50 -21.14 -2.42
N PRO A 128 26.97 -21.32 -1.18
CA PRO A 128 27.19 -20.22 -0.25
C PRO A 128 28.20 -19.22 -0.79
N ALA A 129 27.83 -17.93 -0.73
CA ALA A 129 28.73 -16.85 -1.07
C ALA A 129 29.43 -16.28 0.17
N ARG A 130 28.76 -16.34 1.34
CA ARG A 130 29.26 -15.83 2.63
C ARG A 130 28.41 -16.35 3.78
N ASP A 131 28.88 -16.10 5.03
CA ASP A 131 28.15 -16.32 6.28
C ASP A 131 27.51 -17.71 6.41
N LEU A 132 28.34 -18.76 6.33
CA LEU A 132 27.88 -20.13 6.50
C LEU A 132 27.99 -20.59 7.97
N TYR A 133 26.85 -21.03 8.54
CA TYR A 133 26.73 -21.55 9.88
C TYR A 133 26.04 -22.92 9.85
N VAL A 134 26.59 -23.88 10.57
CA VAL A 134 26.08 -25.26 10.64
C VAL A 134 25.88 -25.64 12.10
N TYR A 135 24.66 -26.05 12.45
CA TYR A 135 24.26 -26.43 13.79
C TYR A 135 23.59 -27.80 13.78
N ASP A 136 23.71 -28.51 14.88
CA ASP A 136 22.85 -29.66 15.15
C ASP A 136 21.45 -29.19 15.67
N VAL A 137 20.55 -30.14 15.93
CA VAL A 137 19.20 -29.85 16.45
C VAL A 137 19.22 -29.26 17.86
N ASP A 138 20.27 -29.49 18.63
CA ASP A 138 20.45 -28.97 19.98
C ASP A 138 21.05 -27.55 19.97
N GLY A 139 21.44 -27.06 18.80
CA GLY A 139 22.01 -25.73 18.59
C GLY A 139 23.52 -25.66 18.81
N ASN A 140 24.21 -26.79 18.84
CA ASN A 140 25.66 -26.82 18.91
C ASN A 140 26.27 -26.62 17.55
N ASP A 141 27.38 -25.89 17.48
CA ASP A 141 28.16 -25.71 16.26
C ASP A 141 28.73 -27.03 15.78
N VAL A 142 28.62 -27.28 14.49
CA VAL A 142 29.18 -28.48 13.81
C VAL A 142 30.32 -28.03 12.93
N GLU A 143 31.52 -28.67 13.12
CA GLU A 143 32.68 -28.42 12.28
C GLU A 143 32.45 -28.99 10.90
N TYR A 144 32.80 -28.23 9.89
CA TYR A 144 32.59 -28.55 8.49
C TYR A 144 33.71 -28.03 7.60
N THR A 145 33.79 -28.61 6.41
CA THR A 145 34.48 -28.03 5.25
C THR A 145 33.48 -27.89 4.09
N ILE A 146 33.73 -26.96 3.19
CA ILE A 146 32.84 -26.75 2.05
C ILE A 146 33.61 -26.61 0.75
N GLU A 147 33.10 -27.24 -0.30
CA GLU A 147 33.57 -27.07 -1.68
C GLU A 147 32.35 -26.85 -2.59
N GLY A 148 32.20 -25.65 -3.09
CA GLY A 148 31.02 -25.23 -3.86
C GLY A 148 29.72 -25.29 -3.03
N ASP A 149 28.82 -26.19 -3.42
CA ASP A 149 27.56 -26.48 -2.74
C ASP A 149 27.58 -27.73 -1.87
N VAL A 150 28.75 -28.42 -1.81
CA VAL A 150 28.92 -29.63 -1.02
C VAL A 150 29.57 -29.32 0.32
N LEU A 151 28.83 -29.56 1.37
CA LEU A 151 29.26 -29.45 2.75
C LEU A 151 29.74 -30.83 3.22
N GLN A 152 30.94 -30.92 3.82
CA GLN A 152 31.51 -32.13 4.39
C GLN A 152 31.64 -31.95 5.90
N ILE A 153 31.10 -32.89 6.68
CA ILE A 153 31.18 -32.96 8.14
C ILE A 153 31.85 -34.28 8.56
N GLU A 154 32.46 -34.33 9.73
CA GLU A 154 33.22 -35.49 10.20
C GLU A 154 32.35 -36.70 10.53
N SER A 155 31.13 -36.50 10.99
CA SER A 155 30.21 -37.58 11.39
C SER A 155 28.83 -37.37 10.76
N PRO A 156 28.11 -38.43 10.38
CA PRO A 156 26.78 -38.30 9.82
C PRO A 156 25.78 -37.79 10.86
N TYR A 157 24.99 -36.80 10.47
CA TYR A 157 23.89 -36.26 11.25
C TYR A 157 22.57 -36.44 10.52
N LYS A 158 21.51 -36.77 11.24
CA LYS A 158 20.17 -36.89 10.65
C LYS A 158 19.48 -35.56 10.43
N ASP A 159 19.71 -34.60 11.32
CA ASP A 159 19.07 -33.30 11.30
C ASP A 159 20.13 -32.22 11.54
N LEU A 160 20.50 -31.53 10.48
CA LEU A 160 21.37 -30.36 10.52
C LEU A 160 20.61 -29.13 10.11
N ILE A 161 20.90 -28.02 10.78
CA ILE A 161 20.40 -26.69 10.39
C ILE A 161 21.57 -25.94 9.78
N VAL A 162 21.46 -25.63 8.49
CA VAL A 162 22.46 -24.87 7.76
C VAL A 162 21.87 -23.52 7.39
N THR A 163 22.57 -22.44 7.79
CA THR A 163 22.19 -21.06 7.44
C THR A 163 23.35 -20.42 6.69
N TYR A 164 23.08 -19.88 5.53
CA TYR A 164 24.08 -19.27 4.67
C TYR A 164 23.50 -18.15 3.81
N GLU A 165 24.37 -17.29 3.29
CA GLU A 165 23.99 -16.29 2.29
C GLU A 165 24.48 -16.73 0.92
N PHE A 166 23.59 -16.69 -0.07
CA PHE A 166 23.93 -16.96 -1.48
C PHE A 166 23.60 -15.75 -2.36
N ASP A 167 24.30 -15.62 -3.48
CA ASP A 167 24.08 -14.55 -4.44
C ASP A 167 22.97 -14.91 -5.42
N TYR A 168 21.84 -14.19 -5.34
CA TYR A 168 20.76 -14.31 -6.32
C TYR A 168 21.09 -13.48 -7.55
N VAL A 169 21.31 -14.13 -8.68
CA VAL A 169 21.79 -13.53 -9.93
C VAL A 169 20.71 -13.28 -10.97
N ASN A 170 19.46 -13.71 -10.72
CA ASN A 170 18.37 -13.45 -11.65
C ASN A 170 17.84 -12.04 -11.49
N LYS A 171 17.10 -11.58 -12.50
CA LYS A 171 16.45 -10.27 -12.48
C LYS A 171 15.58 -10.09 -11.22
N HIS A 172 15.79 -9.00 -10.50
CA HIS A 172 15.06 -8.68 -9.29
C HIS A 172 14.80 -7.18 -9.16
N LEU A 173 13.87 -6.82 -8.26
CA LEU A 173 13.43 -5.45 -8.03
C LEU A 173 13.69 -5.07 -6.58
N ILE A 174 14.36 -3.94 -6.38
CA ILE A 174 14.64 -3.39 -5.05
C ILE A 174 13.85 -2.11 -4.86
N TYR A 175 13.17 -2.00 -3.72
CA TYR A 175 12.50 -0.80 -3.24
C TYR A 175 13.16 -0.34 -1.95
N LYS A 176 13.69 0.89 -1.92
CA LYS A 176 14.33 1.44 -0.73
C LYS A 176 13.43 2.50 -0.10
N ILE A 177 12.94 2.26 1.10
CA ILE A 177 12.19 3.27 1.87
C ILE A 177 13.21 4.24 2.47
N GLY A 178 13.17 5.50 2.01
CA GLY A 178 14.08 6.54 2.47
C GLY A 178 13.40 7.50 3.45
N GLN A 179 14.13 8.01 4.42
CA GLN A 179 13.62 8.96 5.42
C GLN A 179 13.12 10.29 4.84
N LYS A 180 13.57 10.67 3.65
CA LYS A 180 13.29 11.97 3.01
C LYS A 180 12.34 11.87 1.82
N TYR A 181 11.87 10.69 1.48
CA TYR A 181 10.99 10.49 0.33
C TYR A 181 9.54 10.42 0.79
N PHE A 182 8.75 11.37 0.34
CA PHE A 182 7.33 11.47 0.65
C PHE A 182 6.52 11.41 -0.63
N SER A 183 5.30 10.89 -0.53
CA SER A 183 4.38 10.84 -1.66
C SER A 183 4.12 12.24 -2.22
N MET A 184 3.99 12.32 -3.52
CA MET A 184 3.61 13.54 -4.21
C MET A 184 2.08 13.70 -4.24
N PRO A 185 1.56 14.95 -4.28
CA PRO A 185 0.13 15.16 -4.45
C PRO A 185 -0.38 14.57 -5.77
N ILE A 186 -1.51 13.89 -5.70
CA ILE A 186 -2.20 13.26 -6.83
C ILE A 186 -3.66 13.67 -6.83
N ALA A 187 -4.40 13.40 -7.90
CA ALA A 187 -5.86 13.50 -7.91
C ALA A 187 -6.48 12.11 -7.74
N LEU A 188 -7.67 12.08 -7.15
CA LEU A 188 -8.45 10.87 -6.96
C LEU A 188 -9.83 11.05 -7.56
N GLU A 189 -10.29 10.00 -8.25
CA GLU A 189 -11.66 9.86 -8.72
C GLU A 189 -12.14 8.45 -8.37
N GLY A 190 -13.27 8.38 -7.69
CA GLY A 190 -13.87 7.10 -7.28
C GLY A 190 -15.35 7.08 -7.59
N ARG A 191 -15.88 5.88 -7.89
CA ARG A 191 -17.30 5.67 -8.17
C ARG A 191 -17.99 5.01 -6.98
N THR A 192 -19.25 5.35 -6.78
CA THR A 192 -20.15 4.71 -5.81
C THR A 192 -21.54 4.61 -6.40
N SER A 193 -22.35 3.70 -5.86
CA SER A 193 -23.78 3.60 -6.20
C SER A 193 -24.60 4.10 -5.03
N LEU A 194 -25.59 4.94 -5.33
CA LEU A 194 -26.60 5.40 -4.39
C LEU A 194 -27.93 4.74 -4.76
N LYS A 195 -28.59 4.15 -3.79
CA LYS A 195 -29.93 3.60 -3.97
C LYS A 195 -30.93 4.45 -3.21
N ASP A 196 -31.94 4.95 -3.92
CA ASP A 196 -33.07 5.65 -3.33
C ASP A 196 -33.94 4.68 -2.51
N ASP A 197 -34.20 5.02 -1.26
CA ASP A 197 -34.95 4.15 -0.34
C ASP A 197 -36.44 4.07 -0.69
N THR A 198 -36.98 5.07 -1.37
CA THR A 198 -38.40 5.15 -1.72
C THR A 198 -38.70 4.50 -3.08
N THR A 199 -37.90 4.83 -4.08
CA THR A 199 -38.10 4.40 -5.46
C THR A 199 -37.33 3.15 -5.84
N GLY A 200 -36.29 2.80 -5.06
CA GLY A 200 -35.36 1.73 -5.37
C GLY A 200 -34.44 2.03 -6.55
N GLN A 201 -34.50 3.24 -7.11
CA GLN A 201 -33.62 3.66 -8.19
C GLN A 201 -32.16 3.69 -7.75
N ILE A 202 -31.26 3.28 -8.65
CA ILE A 202 -29.81 3.32 -8.44
C ILE A 202 -29.25 4.40 -9.35
N VAL A 203 -28.51 5.34 -8.77
CA VAL A 203 -27.77 6.38 -9.48
C VAL A 203 -26.28 6.23 -9.20
N THR A 204 -25.47 6.54 -10.20
CA THR A 204 -24.01 6.54 -10.05
C THR A 204 -23.56 7.83 -9.39
N GLY A 205 -22.83 7.71 -8.29
CA GLY A 205 -22.12 8.81 -7.65
C GLY A 205 -20.64 8.79 -8.02
N ILE A 206 -20.06 9.96 -8.24
CA ILE A 206 -18.61 10.11 -8.46
C ILE A 206 -18.07 11.05 -7.40
N ILE A 207 -16.98 10.62 -6.75
CA ILE A 207 -16.24 11.47 -5.83
C ILE A 207 -14.93 11.88 -6.51
N LYS A 208 -14.68 13.18 -6.60
CA LYS A 208 -13.45 13.73 -7.15
C LYS A 208 -12.71 14.53 -6.09
N ILE A 209 -11.46 14.20 -5.87
CA ILE A 209 -10.54 14.97 -5.01
C ILE A 209 -9.40 15.46 -5.90
N PRO A 210 -9.43 16.75 -6.30
CA PRO A 210 -8.49 17.28 -7.30
C PRO A 210 -7.04 17.26 -6.84
N LYS A 211 -6.82 17.34 -5.52
CA LYS A 211 -5.49 17.30 -4.94
C LYS A 211 -5.51 16.56 -3.61
N LEU A 212 -4.77 15.47 -3.56
CA LEU A 212 -4.71 14.55 -2.44
C LEU A 212 -3.24 14.24 -2.13
N LYS A 213 -2.86 14.31 -0.87
CA LYS A 213 -1.55 13.83 -0.43
C LYS A 213 -1.72 12.46 0.22
N LEU A 214 -1.10 11.45 -0.36
CA LEU A 214 -0.98 10.14 0.28
C LEU A 214 -0.06 10.27 1.50
N MET A 215 -0.46 9.67 2.61
CA MET A 215 0.40 9.57 3.78
C MET A 215 1.34 8.39 3.58
N SER A 216 2.60 8.57 3.96
CA SER A 216 3.63 7.52 3.79
C SER A 216 3.60 6.48 4.93
N ASP A 217 2.52 6.43 5.69
CA ASP A 217 2.27 5.46 6.76
C ASP A 217 1.52 4.23 6.21
N LEU A 218 2.18 3.47 5.36
CA LEU A 218 1.66 2.20 4.86
C LEU A 218 1.60 1.18 6.00
N SER A 219 0.40 0.67 6.30
CA SER A 219 0.23 -0.46 7.20
C SER A 219 -0.07 -1.72 6.41
N MET A 220 0.75 -2.75 6.62
CA MET A 220 0.58 -4.07 6.03
C MET A 220 0.53 -5.11 7.14
N THR A 221 -0.51 -5.95 7.15
CA THR A 221 -0.60 -7.08 8.06
C THR A 221 -0.31 -8.35 7.28
N LEU A 222 0.78 -9.02 7.66
CA LEU A 222 1.17 -10.32 7.11
C LEU A 222 0.76 -11.39 8.14
N GLY A 223 -0.03 -12.36 7.72
CA GLY A 223 -0.47 -13.47 8.57
C GLY A 223 -0.45 -14.78 7.80
N ASP A 224 -0.35 -15.87 8.51
CA ASP A 224 -0.39 -17.24 7.98
C ASP A 224 -1.80 -17.79 7.79
N ASN A 225 -2.81 -17.06 8.28
CA ASN A 225 -4.21 -17.42 8.10
C ASN A 225 -4.67 -17.14 6.66
N ALA A 226 -5.64 -17.92 6.17
CA ALA A 226 -6.17 -17.85 4.81
C ALA A 226 -6.77 -16.49 4.38
N ASN A 227 -6.72 -15.48 5.23
CA ASN A 227 -7.16 -14.12 4.90
C ASN A 227 -6.08 -13.42 4.08
N PRO A 228 -6.42 -12.87 2.92
CA PRO A 228 -5.47 -12.12 2.11
C PRO A 228 -4.93 -10.93 2.88
N VAL A 229 -3.65 -10.65 2.67
CA VAL A 229 -2.98 -9.45 3.19
C VAL A 229 -3.78 -8.23 2.78
N SER A 230 -4.24 -7.44 3.74
CA SER A 230 -4.85 -6.15 3.45
C SER A 230 -3.83 -5.03 3.67
N SER A 231 -3.72 -4.15 2.69
CA SER A 231 -2.92 -2.93 2.81
C SER A 231 -3.86 -1.76 3.06
N THR A 232 -3.65 -1.03 4.14
CA THR A 232 -4.42 0.17 4.47
C THR A 232 -3.62 1.42 4.13
N PHE A 233 -4.25 2.32 3.40
CA PHE A 233 -3.69 3.57 2.92
C PHE A 233 -4.45 4.74 3.49
N ARG A 234 -3.72 5.79 3.84
CA ARG A 234 -4.28 7.04 4.35
C ARG A 234 -3.91 8.18 3.42
N ALA A 235 -4.81 9.15 3.30
CA ALA A 235 -4.57 10.31 2.48
C ALA A 235 -5.33 11.53 3.01
N ILE A 236 -4.82 12.72 2.71
CA ILE A 236 -5.41 13.99 3.12
C ILE A 236 -5.69 14.83 1.88
N GLY A 237 -6.94 15.29 1.74
CA GLY A 237 -7.35 16.22 0.70
C GLY A 237 -6.73 17.60 0.92
N ILE A 238 -6.20 18.18 -0.16
CA ILE A 238 -5.61 19.54 -0.15
C ILE A 238 -6.56 20.46 -0.91
N PRO A 239 -6.97 21.62 -0.32
CA PRO A 239 -7.83 22.56 -1.00
C PRO A 239 -7.23 23.06 -2.31
N VAL A 240 -8.06 23.12 -3.35
CA VAL A 240 -7.74 23.79 -4.60
C VAL A 240 -8.64 25.00 -4.79
N LYS A 241 -8.11 26.06 -5.40
CA LYS A 241 -8.88 27.28 -5.67
C LYS A 241 -9.66 27.14 -6.97
N ASN A 242 -10.93 27.51 -6.92
CA ASN A 242 -11.78 27.68 -8.10
C ASN A 242 -12.40 29.09 -8.03
N GLY A 243 -11.77 30.04 -8.69
CA GLY A 243 -12.16 31.45 -8.57
C GLY A 243 -11.87 32.01 -7.17
N ARG A 244 -12.93 32.42 -6.45
CA ARG A 244 -12.85 32.97 -5.08
C ARG A 244 -12.94 31.88 -4.01
N ASP A 245 -13.48 30.73 -4.36
CA ASP A 245 -13.72 29.64 -3.42
C ASP A 245 -12.62 28.59 -3.45
N ALA A 246 -12.41 27.94 -2.32
CA ALA A 246 -11.52 26.79 -2.22
C ALA A 246 -12.35 25.56 -1.86
N TYR A 247 -12.15 24.46 -2.53
CA TYR A 247 -12.81 23.20 -2.23
C TYR A 247 -11.81 22.05 -2.18
N VAL A 248 -12.17 20.97 -1.48
CA VAL A 248 -11.33 19.79 -1.28
C VAL A 248 -11.84 18.62 -2.12
N ALA A 249 -13.15 18.46 -2.21
CA ALA A 249 -13.79 17.38 -2.94
C ALA A 249 -15.05 17.84 -3.65
N GLU A 250 -15.39 17.16 -4.71
CA GLU A 250 -16.64 17.28 -5.45
C GLU A 250 -17.37 15.95 -5.42
N TYR A 251 -18.69 16.02 -5.16
CA TYR A 251 -19.59 14.88 -5.31
C TYR A 251 -20.49 15.13 -6.52
N VAL A 252 -20.41 14.26 -7.49
CA VAL A 252 -21.20 14.34 -8.73
C VAL A 252 -22.18 13.17 -8.75
N PHE A 253 -23.47 13.47 -8.87
CA PHE A 253 -24.51 12.46 -9.01
C PHE A 253 -25.01 12.48 -10.45
N LEU A 254 -25.03 11.33 -11.09
CA LEU A 254 -25.44 11.20 -12.49
C LEU A 254 -26.89 10.75 -12.54
N ASP A 255 -27.66 11.39 -13.44
CA ASP A 255 -29.09 11.12 -13.60
C ASP A 255 -29.38 9.72 -14.18
N ASN A 256 -28.41 9.14 -14.88
CA ASN A 256 -28.48 7.79 -15.42
C ASN A 256 -27.42 6.90 -14.75
N ASN A 257 -27.79 5.65 -14.52
CA ASN A 257 -26.81 4.64 -14.15
C ASN A 257 -25.90 4.35 -15.35
N ILE A 258 -24.61 4.72 -15.27
CA ILE A 258 -23.64 4.46 -16.34
C ILE A 258 -23.21 2.99 -16.31
N ASP A 259 -23.35 2.34 -15.16
CA ASP A 259 -22.87 0.98 -14.91
C ASP A 259 -24.09 0.01 -14.87
N SER A 260 -24.88 -0.02 -15.97
CA SER A 260 -26.06 -0.89 -16.07
C SER A 260 -25.76 -2.40 -16.06
N ASP A 261 -24.48 -2.78 -15.98
CA ASP A 261 -24.02 -4.17 -16.07
C ASP A 261 -23.53 -4.74 -14.72
N PHE A 262 -23.91 -4.13 -13.58
CA PHE A 262 -23.58 -4.64 -12.24
C PHE A 262 -24.80 -4.90 -11.36
#